data_4291795c01b109ae8d9e37f21257a45c
#
_entry.id   4291795c01b109ae8d9e37f21257a45c
#
_cell.length_a   1.000
_cell.length_b   1.000
_cell.length_c   1.000
_cell.angle_alpha   90.00
_cell.angle_beta   90.00
_cell.angle_gamma   90.00
#
_symmetry.space_group_name_H-M   'P 1'
#
loop_
_entity.id
_entity.type
_entity.pdbx_description
1 polymer ?
#
loop_
_entity_poly.entity_id
_entity_poly.type
_entity_poly.pdbx_seq_one_letter_code
_entity_poly.pdbx_strand_id
1 'polypeptide(L)'
;QDNKLKPKYLGKVGSEKTLFNIDKVSSDHDKVYIFEGPLNAFFTKNSVAVAGITERGRSFTQRQEEQLNTTLRWYDKVWILDSQWVDQASLIKSEVLLKQGETVFIWPEAIGQKYKDFNDIAIAAKKDEISWEWIEKNTFKGLEGIVKMTEVKRYFNSRRP
;
A
#
# COMPACT_ATOMS: atom_id res chain seq x y z
N GLN A 1 -14.17 1.63 -31.09
CA GLN A 1 -13.26 0.53 -30.65
C GLN A 1 -13.21 0.58 -29.14
N ASP A 2 -13.85 -0.40 -28.48
CA ASP A 2 -13.87 -0.54 -27.03
C ASP A 2 -12.45 -0.82 -26.51
N ASN A 3 -11.79 0.21 -25.98
CA ASN A 3 -10.61 0.04 -25.14
C ASN A 3 -11.05 -0.52 -23.78
N LYS A 4 -11.47 -1.79 -23.75
CA LYS A 4 -11.61 -2.52 -22.49
C LYS A 4 -10.22 -2.60 -21.86
N LEU A 5 -10.00 -1.81 -20.81
CA LEU A 5 -8.80 -1.89 -19.97
C LEU A 5 -8.59 -3.36 -19.58
N LYS A 6 -7.55 -3.97 -20.15
CA LYS A 6 -7.18 -5.34 -19.78
C LYS A 6 -6.86 -5.36 -18.29
N PRO A 7 -7.41 -6.29 -17.50
CA PRO A 7 -7.11 -6.37 -16.09
C PRO A 7 -5.60 -6.56 -15.89
N LYS A 8 -5.01 -5.78 -14.98
CA LYS A 8 -3.57 -5.83 -14.68
C LYS A 8 -3.13 -7.19 -14.11
N TYR A 9 -4.06 -7.86 -13.44
CA TYR A 9 -3.86 -9.19 -12.88
C TYR A 9 -5.04 -10.10 -13.25
N LEU A 10 -4.74 -11.32 -13.69
CA LEU A 10 -5.73 -12.34 -14.00
C LEU A 10 -5.74 -13.40 -12.91
N GLY A 11 -6.89 -13.60 -12.27
CA GLY A 11 -7.13 -14.71 -11.37
C GLY A 11 -7.68 -15.92 -12.14
N LYS A 12 -7.45 -17.13 -11.61
CA LYS A 12 -8.09 -18.35 -12.15
C LYS A 12 -9.61 -18.22 -11.99
N VAL A 13 -10.36 -18.53 -13.03
CA VAL A 13 -11.84 -18.54 -12.98
C VAL A 13 -12.31 -19.49 -11.87
N GLY A 14 -13.17 -18.99 -11.00
CA GLY A 14 -13.71 -19.75 -9.85
C GLY A 14 -12.78 -19.81 -8.62
N SER A 15 -11.59 -19.18 -8.67
CA SER A 15 -10.75 -19.02 -7.48
C SER A 15 -11.18 -17.80 -6.67
N GLU A 16 -11.23 -17.95 -5.35
CA GLU A 16 -11.44 -16.82 -4.45
C GLU A 16 -10.15 -16.01 -4.31
N LYS A 17 -10.27 -14.69 -4.36
CA LYS A 17 -9.15 -13.78 -4.21
C LYS A 17 -8.69 -13.75 -2.75
N THR A 18 -7.47 -14.16 -2.50
CA THR A 18 -6.80 -14.15 -1.19
C THR A 18 -5.77 -13.03 -1.11
N LEU A 19 -5.21 -12.80 0.08
CA LEU A 19 -4.01 -11.97 0.19
C LEU A 19 -2.84 -12.69 -0.47
N PHE A 20 -2.19 -11.99 -1.39
CA PHE A 20 -0.97 -12.49 -2.02
C PHE A 20 0.12 -12.65 -0.96
N ASN A 21 0.89 -13.72 -1.03
CA ASN A 21 2.06 -14.00 -0.17
C ASN A 21 1.73 -14.24 1.33
N ILE A 22 0.46 -14.50 1.67
CA ILE A 22 0.02 -14.73 3.06
C ILE A 22 0.72 -15.93 3.73
N ASP A 23 1.05 -16.94 2.94
CA ASP A 23 1.72 -18.18 3.38
C ASP A 23 3.19 -17.97 3.76
N LYS A 24 3.77 -16.81 3.43
CA LYS A 24 5.15 -16.45 3.74
C LYS A 24 5.29 -15.45 4.90
N VAL A 25 4.19 -15.10 5.54
CA VAL A 25 4.23 -14.24 6.72
C VAL A 25 4.86 -15.03 7.87
N SER A 26 5.94 -14.49 8.45
CA SER A 26 6.71 -15.11 9.53
C SER A 26 6.32 -14.54 10.89
N SER A 27 6.24 -15.41 11.89
CA SER A 27 6.05 -15.02 13.29
C SER A 27 7.29 -14.36 13.93
N ASP A 28 8.43 -14.36 13.23
CA ASP A 28 9.66 -13.71 13.70
C ASP A 28 9.59 -12.17 13.65
N HIS A 29 8.52 -11.64 13.04
CA HIS A 29 8.24 -10.21 12.95
C HIS A 29 6.87 -9.90 13.56
N ASP A 30 6.78 -8.83 14.30
CA ASP A 30 5.53 -8.32 14.87
C ASP A 30 4.70 -7.46 13.90
N LYS A 31 5.29 -7.05 12.77
CA LYS A 31 4.66 -6.24 11.73
C LYS A 31 4.47 -6.98 10.43
N VAL A 32 3.39 -6.64 9.73
CA VAL A 32 3.13 -7.03 8.35
C VAL A 32 2.87 -5.82 7.48
N TYR A 33 3.53 -5.77 6.33
CA TYR A 33 3.40 -4.69 5.35
C TYR A 33 2.39 -5.09 4.27
N ILE A 34 1.37 -4.25 4.06
CA ILE A 34 0.25 -4.53 3.17
C ILE A 34 0.32 -3.60 1.96
N PHE A 35 0.61 -4.17 0.82
CA PHE A 35 0.70 -3.47 -0.46
C PHE A 35 -0.61 -3.57 -1.27
N GLU A 36 -0.84 -2.58 -2.14
CA GLU A 36 -1.93 -2.65 -3.12
C GLU A 36 -1.62 -3.68 -4.21
N GLY A 37 -0.42 -3.64 -4.76
CA GLY A 37 0.01 -4.49 -5.87
C GLY A 37 0.97 -5.61 -5.47
N PRO A 38 0.77 -6.86 -5.97
CA PRO A 38 1.62 -8.00 -5.64
C PRO A 38 3.12 -7.80 -5.91
N LEU A 39 3.48 -7.09 -7.00
CA LEU A 39 4.88 -6.87 -7.35
C LEU A 39 5.63 -6.07 -6.30
N ASN A 40 4.97 -5.09 -5.66
CA ASN A 40 5.60 -4.26 -4.64
C ASN A 40 5.93 -5.04 -3.36
N ALA A 41 5.16 -6.10 -3.06
CA ALA A 41 5.37 -6.94 -1.88
C ALA A 41 6.65 -7.79 -1.95
N PHE A 42 7.27 -7.95 -3.12
CA PHE A 42 8.53 -8.69 -3.24
C PHE A 42 9.74 -7.96 -2.67
N PHE A 43 9.67 -6.64 -2.55
CA PHE A 43 10.81 -5.81 -2.14
C PHE A 43 10.87 -5.52 -0.64
N THR A 44 9.99 -6.14 0.15
CA THR A 44 9.93 -5.92 1.60
C THR A 44 9.65 -7.25 2.30
N LYS A 45 10.40 -7.53 3.36
CA LYS A 45 10.16 -8.72 4.19
C LYS A 45 8.78 -8.64 4.86
N ASN A 46 8.22 -9.79 5.16
CA ASN A 46 6.96 -9.96 5.88
C ASN A 46 5.80 -9.13 5.29
N SER A 47 5.61 -9.26 4.00
CA SER A 47 4.67 -8.46 3.22
C SER A 47 3.63 -9.29 2.49
N VAL A 48 2.43 -8.71 2.37
CA VAL A 48 1.30 -9.26 1.62
C VAL A 48 0.75 -8.20 0.66
N ALA A 49 -0.08 -8.60 -0.30
CA ALA A 49 -0.78 -7.65 -1.15
C ALA A 49 -2.25 -8.00 -1.34
N VAL A 50 -3.08 -6.95 -1.44
CA VAL A 50 -4.53 -7.08 -1.59
C VAL A 50 -5.00 -7.12 -3.05
N ALA A 51 -4.13 -6.79 -4.01
CA ALA A 51 -4.42 -6.71 -5.44
C ALA A 51 -5.62 -5.80 -5.78
N GLY A 52 -5.59 -4.61 -5.22
CA GLY A 52 -6.52 -3.50 -5.47
C GLY A 52 -7.33 -3.07 -4.26
N ILE A 53 -7.33 -1.77 -4.00
CA ILE A 53 -8.14 -1.08 -3.00
C ILE A 53 -8.98 -0.04 -3.74
N THR A 54 -10.29 0.07 -3.46
CA THR A 54 -11.13 1.09 -4.09
C THR A 54 -11.06 2.43 -3.36
N GLU A 55 -11.36 3.54 -4.07
CA GLU A 55 -11.41 4.89 -3.49
C GLU A 55 -12.47 5.04 -2.39
N ARG A 56 -13.53 4.24 -2.46
CA ARG A 56 -14.65 4.27 -1.49
C ARG A 56 -14.39 3.46 -0.23
N GLY A 57 -13.18 2.96 -0.03
CA GLY A 57 -12.81 2.11 1.09
C GLY A 57 -12.44 0.69 0.67
N ARG A 58 -12.48 -0.23 1.61
CA ARG A 58 -12.01 -1.59 1.41
C ARG A 58 -13.04 -2.40 0.64
N SER A 59 -12.78 -2.73 -0.61
CA SER A 59 -13.50 -3.79 -1.30
C SER A 59 -12.65 -5.06 -1.31
N PHE A 60 -12.45 -5.62 -0.11
CA PHE A 60 -11.83 -6.92 0.03
C PHE A 60 -12.86 -8.01 -0.24
N THR A 61 -12.40 -9.17 -0.71
CA THR A 61 -13.23 -10.38 -0.66
C THR A 61 -13.40 -10.80 0.79
N GLN A 62 -14.46 -11.57 1.06
CA GLN A 62 -14.69 -12.14 2.40
C GLN A 62 -13.44 -12.88 2.89
N ARG A 63 -12.77 -13.63 2.02
CA ARG A 63 -11.56 -14.37 2.35
C ARG A 63 -10.39 -13.46 2.73
N GLN A 64 -10.22 -12.34 2.05
CA GLN A 64 -9.19 -11.35 2.41
C GLN A 64 -9.48 -10.71 3.77
N GLU A 65 -10.74 -10.37 4.06
CA GLU A 65 -11.13 -9.84 5.37
C GLU A 65 -10.91 -10.85 6.49
N GLU A 66 -11.27 -12.12 6.27
CA GLU A 66 -10.95 -13.20 7.21
C GLU A 66 -9.45 -13.30 7.47
N GLN A 67 -8.62 -13.27 6.44
CA GLN A 67 -7.16 -13.33 6.57
C GLN A 67 -6.59 -12.13 7.34
N LEU A 68 -7.08 -10.92 7.08
CA LEU A 68 -6.68 -9.71 7.81
C LEU A 68 -7.06 -9.77 9.30
N ASN A 69 -8.23 -10.34 9.61
CA ASN A 69 -8.80 -10.35 10.95
C ASN A 69 -8.46 -11.60 11.77
N THR A 70 -8.02 -12.67 11.13
CA THR A 70 -7.65 -13.92 11.79
C THR A 70 -6.17 -14.21 11.66
N THR A 71 -5.67 -14.52 10.47
CA THR A 71 -4.26 -14.89 10.23
C THR A 71 -3.31 -13.75 10.59
N LEU A 72 -3.67 -12.51 10.24
CA LEU A 72 -2.86 -11.32 10.53
C LEU A 72 -3.31 -10.56 11.79
N ARG A 73 -4.13 -11.18 12.64
CA ARG A 73 -4.71 -10.53 13.83
C ARG A 73 -3.64 -9.98 14.78
N TRP A 74 -2.57 -10.71 14.96
CA TRP A 74 -1.54 -10.42 15.97
C TRP A 74 -0.39 -9.54 15.45
N TYR A 75 -0.46 -9.16 14.15
CA TYR A 75 0.55 -8.31 13.55
C TYR A 75 0.09 -6.86 13.56
N ASP A 76 1.02 -5.96 13.80
CA ASP A 76 0.86 -4.55 13.50
C ASP A 76 0.85 -4.36 11.97
N LYS A 77 -0.26 -3.88 11.44
CA LYS A 77 -0.47 -3.72 10.00
C LYS A 77 -0.02 -2.34 9.54
N VAL A 78 0.86 -2.31 8.55
CA VAL A 78 1.34 -1.08 7.89
C VAL A 78 0.90 -1.10 6.43
N TRP A 79 0.10 -0.12 6.03
CA TRP A 79 -0.39 0.01 4.67
C TRP A 79 0.58 0.81 3.82
N ILE A 80 1.03 0.25 2.70
CA ILE A 80 1.95 0.87 1.75
C ILE A 80 1.27 0.92 0.38
N LEU A 81 0.76 2.10 0.03
CA LEU A 81 0.13 2.37 -1.26
C LEU A 81 1.13 2.98 -2.24
N ASP A 82 0.72 3.16 -3.48
CA ASP A 82 1.47 3.95 -4.45
C ASP A 82 1.68 5.38 -3.91
N SER A 83 2.66 6.09 -4.43
CA SER A 83 3.03 7.41 -3.92
C SER A 83 1.87 8.40 -3.95
N GLN A 84 1.52 8.93 -2.79
CA GLN A 84 0.49 9.96 -2.63
C GLN A 84 0.87 11.29 -3.31
N TRP A 85 2.13 11.50 -3.67
CA TRP A 85 2.61 12.70 -4.35
C TRP A 85 2.33 12.70 -5.85
N VAL A 86 2.14 11.54 -6.46
CA VAL A 86 1.91 11.39 -7.90
C VAL A 86 0.60 10.68 -8.24
N ASP A 87 -0.02 10.00 -7.27
CA ASP A 87 -1.28 9.28 -7.42
C ASP A 87 -2.35 9.82 -6.46
N GLN A 88 -3.32 10.55 -7.01
CA GLN A 88 -4.42 11.12 -6.23
C GLN A 88 -5.32 10.03 -5.61
N ALA A 89 -5.47 8.88 -6.25
CA ALA A 89 -6.24 7.77 -5.70
C ALA A 89 -5.58 7.22 -4.43
N SER A 90 -4.26 7.06 -4.44
CA SER A 90 -3.48 6.65 -3.27
C SER A 90 -3.53 7.69 -2.14
N LEU A 91 -3.55 8.98 -2.47
CA LEU A 91 -3.75 10.05 -1.48
C LEU A 91 -5.10 9.90 -0.77
N ILE A 92 -6.20 9.76 -1.52
CA ILE A 92 -7.55 9.60 -0.96
C ILE A 92 -7.65 8.32 -0.11
N LYS A 93 -7.14 7.21 -0.62
CA LYS A 93 -7.12 5.91 0.10
C LYS A 93 -6.33 5.99 1.41
N SER A 94 -5.16 6.63 1.38
CA SER A 94 -4.33 6.83 2.59
C SER A 94 -5.06 7.62 3.67
N GLU A 95 -5.80 8.67 3.29
CA GLU A 95 -6.61 9.42 4.25
C GLU A 95 -7.74 8.58 4.87
N VAL A 96 -8.40 7.77 4.05
CA VAL A 96 -9.47 6.87 4.54
C VAL A 96 -8.89 5.89 5.56
N LEU A 97 -7.74 5.27 5.26
CA LEU A 97 -7.07 4.35 6.16
C LEU A 97 -6.66 5.03 7.48
N LEU A 98 -6.06 6.21 7.42
CA LEU A 98 -5.70 6.99 8.62
C LEU A 98 -6.91 7.34 9.48
N LYS A 99 -8.03 7.76 8.87
CA LYS A 99 -9.28 8.05 9.58
C LYS A 99 -9.91 6.80 10.22
N GLN A 100 -9.63 5.62 9.68
CA GLN A 100 -10.02 4.33 10.25
C GLN A 100 -9.08 3.85 11.36
N GLY A 101 -8.05 4.63 11.70
CA GLY A 101 -7.07 4.28 12.73
C GLY A 101 -5.98 3.33 12.26
N GLU A 102 -5.84 3.13 10.96
CA GLU A 102 -4.78 2.30 10.38
C GLU A 102 -3.44 3.05 10.37
N THR A 103 -2.36 2.29 10.29
CA THR A 103 -1.00 2.80 10.13
C THR A 103 -0.64 2.82 8.65
N VAL A 104 -0.17 3.96 8.14
CA VAL A 104 0.07 4.17 6.70
C VAL A 104 1.47 4.70 6.46
N PHE A 105 2.16 4.13 5.47
CA PHE A 105 3.38 4.68 4.93
C PHE A 105 3.06 5.91 4.06
N ILE A 106 3.63 7.05 4.41
CA ILE A 106 3.51 8.29 3.64
C ILE A 106 4.87 8.57 2.99
N TRP A 107 4.89 8.59 1.68
CA TRP A 107 6.11 8.78 0.91
C TRP A 107 6.81 10.10 1.25
N PRO A 108 8.13 10.10 1.52
CA PRO A 108 8.89 11.34 1.59
C PRO A 108 8.78 12.11 0.28
N GLU A 109 8.61 13.42 0.34
CA GLU A 109 8.35 14.28 -0.82
C GLU A 109 9.32 14.04 -1.99
N ALA A 110 10.62 14.15 -1.73
CA ALA A 110 11.65 14.02 -2.77
C ALA A 110 11.64 12.65 -3.48
N ILE A 111 11.28 11.59 -2.77
CA ILE A 111 11.20 10.23 -3.32
C ILE A 111 9.84 10.01 -3.97
N GLY A 112 8.77 10.42 -3.30
CA GLY A 112 7.40 10.21 -3.76
C GLY A 112 7.04 11.00 -5.01
N GLN A 113 7.67 12.17 -5.25
CA GLN A 113 7.50 12.91 -6.51
C GLN A 113 8.22 12.25 -7.69
N LYS A 114 9.26 11.46 -7.43
CA LYS A 114 10.11 10.83 -8.45
C LYS A 114 9.67 9.41 -8.80
N TYR A 115 9.22 8.65 -7.82
CA TYR A 115 8.87 7.24 -7.97
C TYR A 115 7.42 7.00 -7.58
N LYS A 116 6.74 6.18 -8.36
CA LYS A 116 5.34 5.86 -8.12
C LYS A 116 5.17 4.78 -7.06
N ASP A 117 6.00 3.76 -7.08
CA ASP A 117 5.87 2.58 -6.23
C ASP A 117 7.23 1.96 -5.86
N PHE A 118 7.21 0.93 -5.02
CA PHE A 118 8.45 0.26 -4.55
C PHE A 118 9.20 -0.43 -5.68
N ASN A 119 8.49 -0.94 -6.69
CA ASN A 119 9.11 -1.54 -7.86
C ASN A 119 9.95 -0.51 -8.64
N ASP A 120 9.46 0.72 -8.79
CA ASP A 120 10.22 1.81 -9.42
C ASP A 120 11.51 2.12 -8.66
N ILE A 121 11.47 2.18 -7.31
CA ILE A 121 12.67 2.41 -6.50
C ILE A 121 13.65 1.24 -6.65
N ALA A 122 13.17 0.01 -6.56
CA ALA A 122 13.99 -1.19 -6.64
C ALA A 122 14.74 -1.27 -7.96
N ILE A 123 14.05 -0.99 -9.08
CA ILE A 123 14.65 -0.94 -10.42
C ILE A 123 15.72 0.18 -10.49
N ALA A 124 15.37 1.39 -10.07
CA ALA A 124 16.27 2.54 -10.14
C ALA A 124 17.52 2.38 -9.28
N ALA A 125 17.37 1.82 -8.08
CA ALA A 125 18.45 1.59 -7.14
C ALA A 125 19.21 0.26 -7.38
N LYS A 126 18.71 -0.60 -8.27
CA LYS A 126 19.21 -1.98 -8.51
C LYS A 126 19.30 -2.77 -7.20
N LYS A 127 18.22 -2.73 -6.41
CA LYS A 127 18.11 -3.41 -5.12
C LYS A 127 16.96 -4.41 -5.13
N ASP A 128 17.20 -5.53 -4.48
CA ASP A 128 16.20 -6.59 -4.31
C ASP A 128 15.33 -6.39 -3.06
N GLU A 129 15.77 -5.50 -2.15
CA GLU A 129 15.07 -5.23 -0.89
C GLU A 129 15.12 -3.74 -0.55
N ILE A 130 13.99 -3.22 -0.06
CA ILE A 130 13.85 -1.88 0.50
C ILE A 130 13.94 -1.98 2.01
N SER A 131 14.80 -1.15 2.61
CA SER A 131 15.08 -1.16 4.05
C SER A 131 13.81 -0.92 4.87
N TRP A 132 13.53 -1.80 5.82
CA TRP A 132 12.41 -1.66 6.73
C TRP A 132 12.59 -0.46 7.67
N GLU A 133 13.81 -0.07 8.04
CA GLU A 133 14.10 1.14 8.83
C GLU A 133 13.65 2.41 8.09
N TRP A 134 13.83 2.45 6.77
CA TRP A 134 13.33 3.56 5.96
C TRP A 134 11.81 3.60 5.90
N ILE A 135 11.17 2.44 5.81
CA ILE A 135 9.71 2.32 5.84
C ILE A 135 9.18 2.83 7.18
N GLU A 136 9.74 2.35 8.30
CA GLU A 136 9.33 2.72 9.65
C GLU A 136 9.41 4.22 9.92
N LYS A 137 10.48 4.88 9.47
CA LYS A 137 10.67 6.34 9.60
C LYS A 137 9.61 7.16 8.88
N ASN A 138 8.92 6.57 7.91
CA ASN A 138 7.94 7.24 7.08
C ASN A 138 6.53 6.64 7.26
N THR A 139 6.31 5.96 8.37
CA THR A 139 5.05 5.33 8.74
C THR A 139 4.38 6.13 9.84
N PHE A 140 3.10 6.47 9.64
CA PHE A 140 2.34 7.37 10.50
C PHE A 140 0.98 6.79 10.85
N LYS A 141 0.41 7.21 11.99
CA LYS A 141 -0.91 6.83 12.46
C LYS A 141 -1.64 8.03 13.05
N GLY A 142 -2.96 8.00 13.00
CA GLY A 142 -3.80 9.00 13.66
C GLY A 142 -3.53 10.43 13.20
N LEU A 143 -3.49 11.39 14.15
CA LEU A 143 -3.37 12.80 13.86
C LEU A 143 -2.07 13.18 13.13
N GLU A 144 -0.96 12.55 13.49
CA GLU A 144 0.34 12.80 12.85
C GLU A 144 0.28 12.45 11.35
N GLY A 145 -0.32 11.31 11.00
CA GLY A 145 -0.55 10.92 9.61
C GLY A 145 -1.44 11.90 8.86
N ILE A 146 -2.51 12.37 9.51
CA ILE A 146 -3.43 13.36 8.92
C ILE A 146 -2.72 14.68 8.66
N VAL A 147 -1.87 15.14 9.57
CA VAL A 147 -1.05 16.35 9.39
C VAL A 147 -0.11 16.18 8.19
N LYS A 148 0.61 15.05 8.11
CA LYS A 148 1.47 14.74 6.96
C LYS A 148 0.70 14.73 5.63
N MET A 149 -0.49 14.14 5.59
CA MET A 149 -1.34 14.14 4.40
C MET A 149 -1.77 15.54 3.98
N THR A 150 -1.87 16.50 4.90
CA THR A 150 -2.17 17.89 4.58
C THR A 150 -1.06 18.53 3.73
N GLU A 151 0.20 18.18 3.96
CA GLU A 151 1.34 18.64 3.14
C GLU A 151 1.19 18.14 1.68
N VAL A 152 0.89 16.87 1.51
CA VAL A 152 0.67 16.26 0.19
C VAL A 152 -0.52 16.92 -0.54
N LYS A 153 -1.61 17.17 0.17
CA LYS A 153 -2.79 17.87 -0.41
C LYS A 153 -2.48 19.27 -0.88
N ARG A 154 -1.72 20.04 -0.11
CA ARG A 154 -1.30 21.38 -0.53
C ARG A 154 -0.52 21.35 -1.83
N TYR A 155 0.37 20.39 -1.99
CA TYR A 155 1.10 20.15 -3.23
C TYR A 155 0.17 19.91 -4.42
N PHE A 156 -0.82 19.02 -4.30
CA PHE A 156 -1.80 18.77 -5.36
C PHE A 156 -2.64 20.01 -5.68
N ASN A 157 -3.08 20.75 -4.67
CA ASN A 157 -3.90 21.95 -4.85
C ASN A 157 -3.13 23.10 -5.53
N SER A 158 -1.82 23.22 -5.29
CA SER A 158 -0.98 24.24 -5.92
C SER A 158 -0.71 23.97 -7.41
N ARG A 159 -0.99 22.77 -7.89
CA ARG A 159 -0.80 22.34 -9.29
C ARG A 159 -2.10 22.31 -10.12
N ARG A 160 -3.24 22.56 -9.51
CA ARG A 160 -4.48 22.73 -10.26
C ARG A 160 -4.46 24.12 -10.92
N PRO A 161 -4.64 24.19 -12.27
CA PRO A 161 -4.73 25.46 -12.98
C PRO A 161 -5.94 26.26 -12.53
#